data_35844a0eb96fb6d8c5c0d005b801a85f
#
_entry.id   35844a0eb96fb6d8c5c0d005b801a85f
#
_cell.length_a   1.000
_cell.length_b   1.000
_cell.length_c   1.000
_cell.angle_alpha   90.00
_cell.angle_beta   90.00
_cell.angle_gamma   90.00
#
_symmetry.space_group_name_H-M   'P 1'
#
loop_
_entity.id
_entity.type
_entity.pdbx_description
1 polymer ?
#
loop_
_entity_poly.entity_id
_entity_poly.type
_entity_poly.pdbx_seq_one_letter_code
_entity_poly.pdbx_strand_id
1 'polypeptide(L)'
;MKSFFLARAAVGIVAAAMLPAAAFAQAGWTPGAEVVGQPILVTTNGTTNTIFLDPGGQLRINTPNGNTVPGTWTAANGQLCLGVGGAQECVPYTAPFQPAQPQTLTSSCGATETWLAQSTNQPPTQGQRGERGR
;
A
#
# COMPACT_ATOMS: atom_id res chain seq x y z
N MET A 1 -16.28 62.89 -17.09
CA MET A 1 -16.15 62.34 -17.02
C MET A 1 -15.96 61.40 -16.75
N LYS A 2 -15.99 60.85 -16.59
CA LYS A 2 -15.71 59.98 -16.46
C LYS A 2 -15.67 58.84 -16.37
N SER A 3 -15.61 58.34 -16.32
CA SER A 3 -15.45 57.36 -16.31
C SER A 3 -15.41 56.41 -16.04
N PHE A 4 -15.39 55.91 -15.83
CA PHE A 4 -15.24 54.95 -15.66
C PHE A 4 -15.22 53.91 -15.55
N PHE A 5 -15.20 53.41 -15.39
CA PHE A 5 -15.08 52.40 -15.31
C PHE A 5 -14.90 51.43 -15.16
N LEU A 6 -14.90 51.05 -15.07
CA LEU A 6 -14.70 50.20 -14.98
C LEU A 6 -14.50 49.15 -14.88
N ALA A 7 -14.30 48.53 -14.88
CA ALA A 7 -14.04 47.58 -14.90
C ALA A 7 -13.94 46.75 -14.38
N ARG A 8 -13.98 46.22 -14.09
CA ARG A 8 -13.84 45.36 -13.76
C ARG A 8 -13.66 44.28 -13.77
N ALA A 9 -13.38 43.58 -13.78
CA ALA A 9 -13.16 42.69 -13.91
C ALA A 9 -13.13 41.71 -13.40
N ALA A 10 -13.06 41.11 -13.21
CA ALA A 10 -13.11 40.17 -12.87
C ALA A 10 -12.66 39.25 -12.73
N VAL A 11 -12.49 38.68 -12.61
CA VAL A 11 -12.10 37.77 -12.54
C VAL A 11 -12.16 36.68 -12.27
N GLY A 12 -12.25 36.06 -12.20
CA GLY A 12 -12.34 34.95 -12.20
C GLY A 12 -11.64 34.08 -11.77
N ILE A 13 -11.48 33.55 -11.33
CA ILE A 13 -10.83 32.79 -10.94
C ILE A 13 -10.92 31.66 -10.80
N VAL A 14 -10.93 30.97 -10.81
CA VAL A 14 -11.03 29.90 -10.89
C VAL A 14 -10.45 29.05 -10.34
N ALA A 15 -10.34 28.72 -9.83
CA ALA A 15 -9.98 27.91 -9.14
C ALA A 15 -9.93 26.69 -9.38
N ALA A 16 -9.58 26.18 -9.71
CA ALA A 16 -9.40 25.07 -10.08
C ALA A 16 -9.26 24.09 -9.26
N ALA A 17 -9.63 23.66 -8.85
CA ALA A 17 -9.63 22.77 -8.12
C ALA A 17 -9.17 21.62 -8.45
N MET A 18 -8.30 21.23 -8.25
CA MET A 18 -7.83 20.22 -8.65
C MET A 18 -8.04 19.21 -7.79
N LEU A 19 -8.58 18.37 -7.86
CA LEU A 19 -8.79 17.41 -7.16
C LEU A 19 -8.05 16.39 -7.21
N PRO A 20 -7.72 15.77 -6.40
CA PRO A 20 -6.87 14.74 -6.41
C PRO A 20 -7.43 13.54 -6.96
N ALA A 21 -7.04 13.23 -8.02
CA ALA A 21 -7.41 12.01 -8.59
C ALA A 21 -6.94 10.88 -7.72
N ALA A 22 -5.88 11.08 -7.03
CA ALA A 22 -5.40 10.01 -6.23
C ALA A 22 -6.38 9.61 -5.17
N ALA A 23 -7.13 10.52 -4.69
CA ALA A 23 -8.08 10.19 -3.69
C ALA A 23 -9.11 9.23 -4.22
N PHE A 24 -9.48 9.41 -5.50
CA PHE A 24 -10.41 8.52 -6.04
C PHE A 24 -9.82 7.20 -6.27
N ALA A 25 -8.61 7.12 -6.70
CA ALA A 25 -8.02 5.85 -7.00
C ALA A 25 -7.96 4.98 -5.78
N GLN A 26 -7.92 5.58 -4.62
CA GLN A 26 -7.81 4.79 -3.42
C GLN A 26 -9.13 4.56 -2.74
N ALA A 27 -10.19 5.00 -3.34
CA ALA A 27 -11.45 4.99 -2.65
C ALA A 27 -11.91 3.61 -2.27
N GLY A 28 -11.62 2.60 -2.99
CA GLY A 28 -12.07 1.29 -2.64
C GLY A 28 -11.02 0.40 -2.05
N TRP A 29 -9.88 0.94 -1.72
CA TRP A 29 -8.78 0.12 -1.26
C TRP A 29 -8.51 0.37 0.21
N THR A 30 -8.54 -0.70 0.97
CA THR A 30 -8.13 -0.66 2.37
C THR A 30 -6.72 -1.20 2.42
N PRO A 31 -5.75 -0.40 2.83
CA PRO A 31 -4.36 -0.86 2.85
C PRO A 31 -4.19 -2.16 3.62
N GLY A 32 -3.52 -3.10 3.01
CA GLY A 32 -3.28 -4.40 3.58
C GLY A 32 -4.27 -5.44 3.14
N ALA A 33 -5.48 -5.03 2.71
CA ALA A 33 -6.53 -6.00 2.43
C ALA A 33 -6.17 -6.97 1.32
N GLU A 34 -5.41 -6.52 0.34
CA GLU A 34 -5.09 -7.40 -0.79
C GLU A 34 -4.09 -8.48 -0.41
N VAL A 35 -3.38 -8.33 0.70
CA VAL A 35 -2.34 -9.29 1.06
C VAL A 35 -2.56 -9.95 2.42
N VAL A 36 -3.64 -9.65 3.10
CA VAL A 36 -3.89 -10.29 4.39
C VAL A 36 -3.97 -11.79 4.20
N GLY A 37 -3.17 -12.53 4.94
CA GLY A 37 -3.15 -13.98 4.86
C GLY A 37 -2.37 -14.54 3.69
N GLN A 38 -1.81 -13.69 2.83
CA GLN A 38 -1.08 -14.16 1.66
C GLN A 38 0.43 -14.08 1.91
N PRO A 39 1.20 -14.99 1.34
CA PRO A 39 2.64 -14.96 1.54
C PRO A 39 3.28 -13.82 0.76
N ILE A 40 4.14 -13.09 1.43
CA ILE A 40 4.91 -12.02 0.80
C ILE A 40 6.37 -12.35 1.04
N LEU A 41 7.15 -12.40 -0.03
CA LEU A 41 8.57 -12.64 0.08
C LEU A 41 9.29 -11.31 0.21
N VAL A 42 10.11 -11.19 1.24
CA VAL A 42 10.88 -9.96 1.46
C VAL A 42 12.33 -10.34 1.47
N THR A 43 13.08 -9.83 0.52
CA THR A 43 14.49 -10.13 0.39
C THR A 43 15.32 -8.91 0.78
N THR A 44 16.22 -9.10 1.73
CA THR A 44 17.13 -8.06 2.19
C THR A 44 18.51 -8.66 2.30
N ASN A 45 19.46 -8.05 1.64
CA ASN A 45 20.87 -8.52 1.72
C ASN A 45 20.98 -9.99 1.39
N GLY A 46 20.26 -10.43 0.39
CA GLY A 46 20.36 -11.81 -0.06
C GLY A 46 19.58 -12.83 0.76
N THR A 47 18.93 -12.40 1.82
CA THR A 47 18.13 -13.29 2.65
C THR A 47 16.66 -13.04 2.38
N THR A 48 15.91 -14.08 2.13
CA THR A 48 14.48 -13.96 1.86
C THR A 48 13.68 -14.55 3.01
N ASN A 49 12.84 -13.73 3.59
CA ASN A 49 11.87 -14.19 4.58
C ASN A 49 10.50 -14.18 3.94
N THR A 50 9.62 -15.05 4.42
CA THR A 50 8.22 -15.01 3.98
C THR A 50 7.42 -14.41 5.11
N ILE A 51 6.70 -13.34 4.82
CA ILE A 51 5.91 -12.72 5.86
C ILE A 51 4.43 -12.88 5.54
N PHE A 52 3.64 -12.93 6.59
CA PHE A 52 2.19 -13.00 6.47
C PHE A 52 1.61 -11.91 7.34
N LEU A 53 0.80 -11.07 6.74
CA LEU A 53 0.07 -10.04 7.47
C LEU A 53 -1.27 -10.66 7.81
N ASP A 54 -1.42 -11.09 9.04
CA ASP A 54 -2.65 -11.77 9.44
C ASP A 54 -3.69 -10.77 9.92
N PRO A 55 -4.95 -11.16 9.93
CA PRO A 55 -6.00 -10.26 10.40
C PRO A 55 -5.74 -9.79 11.82
N GLY A 56 -6.19 -8.60 12.13
CA GLY A 56 -6.04 -8.08 13.47
C GLY A 56 -4.68 -7.49 13.77
N GLY A 57 -3.90 -7.23 12.74
CA GLY A 57 -2.60 -6.61 12.95
C GLY A 57 -1.52 -7.57 13.41
N GLN A 58 -1.72 -8.86 13.23
CA GLN A 58 -0.72 -9.86 13.61
C GLN A 58 0.21 -10.14 12.45
N LEU A 59 1.47 -10.37 12.73
CA LEU A 59 2.48 -10.61 11.73
C LEU A 59 3.18 -11.92 12.03
N ARG A 60 3.46 -12.72 11.00
CA ARG A 60 4.29 -13.90 11.11
C ARG A 60 5.40 -13.77 10.09
N ILE A 61 6.62 -14.01 10.52
CA ILE A 61 7.77 -14.00 9.64
C ILE A 61 8.40 -15.39 9.67
N ASN A 62 8.41 -16.04 8.52
CA ASN A 62 9.06 -17.35 8.42
C ASN A 62 10.44 -17.15 7.83
N THR A 63 11.43 -17.58 8.55
CA THR A 63 12.82 -17.41 8.12
C THR A 63 13.24 -18.60 7.28
N PRO A 64 14.32 -18.46 6.52
CA PRO A 64 14.76 -19.55 5.66
C PRO A 64 15.08 -20.84 6.41
N ASN A 65 15.46 -20.75 7.67
CA ASN A 65 15.78 -21.95 8.40
C ASN A 65 14.58 -22.50 9.19
N GLY A 66 13.38 -22.04 8.86
CA GLY A 66 12.19 -22.69 9.39
C GLY A 66 11.63 -22.12 10.67
N ASN A 67 12.19 -21.04 11.14
CA ASN A 67 11.65 -20.42 12.35
C ASN A 67 10.53 -19.46 12.01
N THR A 68 9.58 -19.33 12.91
CA THR A 68 8.51 -18.37 12.78
C THR A 68 8.65 -17.31 13.86
N VAL A 69 8.73 -16.06 13.45
CA VAL A 69 8.88 -14.95 14.38
C VAL A 69 7.57 -14.17 14.39
N PRO A 70 6.94 -14.01 15.53
CA PRO A 70 5.68 -13.26 15.58
C PRO A 70 5.95 -11.78 15.69
N GLY A 71 4.98 -11.00 15.25
CA GLY A 71 5.07 -9.55 15.35
C GLY A 71 3.72 -8.91 15.11
N THR A 72 3.76 -7.65 14.74
CA THR A 72 2.54 -6.89 14.45
C THR A 72 2.76 -6.08 13.18
N TRP A 73 1.67 -5.67 12.56
CA TRP A 73 1.75 -4.81 11.39
C TRP A 73 0.66 -3.76 11.41
N THR A 74 0.95 -2.63 10.78
CA THR A 74 -0.06 -1.60 10.54
C THR A 74 0.16 -1.05 9.15
N ALA A 75 -0.90 -0.59 8.55
CA ALA A 75 -0.81 0.04 7.24
C ALA A 75 -1.62 1.32 7.30
N ALA A 76 -0.97 2.44 7.24
CA ALA A 76 -1.61 3.73 7.35
C ALA A 76 -0.66 4.82 6.87
N ASN A 77 -1.23 5.91 6.44
CA ASN A 77 -0.45 7.09 6.08
C ASN A 77 0.61 6.81 5.01
N GLY A 78 0.28 5.91 4.09
CA GLY A 78 1.21 5.63 3.00
C GLY A 78 2.36 4.73 3.39
N GLN A 79 2.28 4.07 4.53
CA GLN A 79 3.34 3.19 4.99
C GLN A 79 2.81 1.88 5.51
N LEU A 80 3.60 0.84 5.33
CA LEU A 80 3.36 -0.45 5.96
C LEU A 80 4.46 -0.63 6.98
N CYS A 81 4.09 -0.78 8.23
CA CYS A 81 5.05 -0.89 9.32
C CYS A 81 4.96 -2.25 9.98
N LEU A 82 6.10 -2.86 10.18
CA LEU A 82 6.21 -4.16 10.83
C LEU A 82 6.91 -3.98 12.16
N GLY A 83 6.35 -4.58 13.20
CA GLY A 83 6.93 -4.50 14.54
C GLY A 83 7.31 -5.88 15.03
N VAL A 84 8.55 -6.04 15.49
CA VAL A 84 9.02 -7.28 16.02
C VAL A 84 9.89 -6.96 17.23
N GLY A 85 9.51 -7.49 18.40
CA GLY A 85 10.37 -7.35 19.56
C GLY A 85 10.65 -5.93 19.98
N GLY A 86 9.74 -5.02 19.77
CA GLY A 86 9.95 -3.64 20.17
C GLY A 86 10.60 -2.78 19.10
N ALA A 87 11.08 -3.38 18.03
CA ALA A 87 11.64 -2.63 16.92
C ALA A 87 10.56 -2.48 15.85
N GLN A 88 10.63 -1.42 15.07
CA GLN A 88 9.68 -1.20 14.02
C GLN A 88 10.39 -0.77 12.76
N GLU A 89 9.93 -1.30 11.64
CA GLU A 89 10.46 -0.95 10.33
C GLU A 89 9.30 -0.67 9.41
N CYS A 90 9.35 0.42 8.66
CA CYS A 90 8.27 0.80 7.77
C CYS A 90 8.78 0.92 6.34
N VAL A 91 7.93 0.59 5.39
CA VAL A 91 8.23 0.78 3.98
C VAL A 91 7.11 1.58 3.34
N PRO A 92 7.40 2.27 2.23
CA PRO A 92 6.34 3.00 1.53
C PRO A 92 5.27 2.03 1.03
N TYR A 93 4.02 2.44 1.13
CA TYR A 93 2.91 1.58 0.74
C TYR A 93 1.75 2.46 0.34
N THR A 94 1.80 2.93 -0.89
CA THR A 94 0.81 3.90 -1.37
C THR A 94 -0.12 3.33 -2.42
N ALA A 95 0.05 2.06 -2.77
CA ALA A 95 -0.81 1.38 -3.72
C ALA A 95 -0.81 -0.10 -3.38
N PRO A 96 -1.85 -0.84 -3.75
CA PRO A 96 -1.90 -2.26 -3.40
C PRO A 96 -0.81 -3.05 -4.10
N PHE A 97 -0.35 -4.10 -3.44
CA PHE A 97 0.57 -5.03 -4.08
C PHE A 97 -0.14 -5.73 -5.22
N GLN A 98 0.58 -5.94 -6.30
CA GLN A 98 0.08 -6.72 -7.42
C GLN A 98 0.69 -8.10 -7.36
N PRO A 99 -0.06 -9.14 -7.68
CA PRO A 99 0.47 -10.49 -7.56
C PRO A 99 1.66 -10.70 -8.49
N ALA A 100 2.69 -11.31 -7.96
CA ALA A 100 3.89 -11.66 -8.71
C ALA A 100 4.63 -10.48 -9.30
N GLN A 101 4.45 -9.30 -8.73
CA GLN A 101 5.15 -8.10 -9.20
C GLN A 101 6.10 -7.64 -8.10
N PRO A 102 7.40 -7.83 -8.28
CA PRO A 102 8.34 -7.41 -7.24
C PRO A 102 8.46 -5.90 -7.19
N GLN A 103 8.63 -5.39 -6.00
CA GLN A 103 8.86 -3.97 -5.79
C GLN A 103 10.12 -3.80 -4.97
N THR A 104 10.90 -2.81 -5.30
CA THR A 104 12.08 -2.48 -4.51
C THR A 104 11.72 -1.29 -3.63
N LEU A 105 11.79 -1.49 -2.33
CA LEU A 105 11.40 -0.48 -1.36
C LEU A 105 12.55 -0.22 -0.41
N THR A 106 12.66 1.01 0.05
CA THR A 106 13.66 1.37 1.06
C THR A 106 12.97 1.54 2.38
N SER A 107 13.41 0.80 3.37
CA SER A 107 12.77 0.82 4.67
C SER A 107 13.20 2.02 5.48
N SER A 108 12.48 2.29 6.56
CA SER A 108 12.81 3.36 7.46
C SER A 108 14.16 3.14 8.15
N CYS A 109 14.67 1.93 8.12
CA CYS A 109 15.98 1.62 8.66
C CYS A 109 17.08 1.79 7.62
N GLY A 110 16.74 2.24 6.43
CA GLY A 110 17.73 2.46 5.38
C GLY A 110 18.06 1.24 4.54
N ALA A 111 17.37 0.14 4.75
CA ALA A 111 17.65 -1.08 3.98
C ALA A 111 16.85 -1.09 2.69
N THR A 112 17.48 -1.54 1.62
CA THR A 112 16.79 -1.73 0.35
C THR A 112 16.29 -3.15 0.32
N GLU A 113 15.02 -3.31 0.09
CA GLU A 113 14.36 -4.61 0.15
C GLU A 113 13.54 -4.85 -1.10
N THR A 114 13.44 -6.11 -1.49
CA THR A 114 12.55 -6.49 -2.58
C THR A 114 11.36 -7.21 -1.98
N TRP A 115 10.19 -6.69 -2.26
CA TRP A 115 8.94 -7.23 -1.74
C TRP A 115 8.15 -7.84 -2.89
N LEU A 116 7.72 -9.07 -2.71
CA LEU A 116 7.00 -9.79 -3.75
C LEU A 116 5.81 -10.51 -3.14
N ALA A 117 4.62 -10.02 -3.41
CA ALA A 117 3.41 -10.73 -3.03
C ALA A 117 3.19 -11.83 -4.06
N GLN A 118 3.24 -13.07 -3.62
CA GLN A 118 3.09 -14.17 -4.57
C GLN A 118 1.67 -14.28 -5.08
N SER A 119 0.71 -13.91 -4.27
CA SER A 119 -0.68 -13.88 -4.66
C SER A 119 -1.37 -12.81 -3.84
N THR A 120 -2.53 -12.40 -4.26
CA THR A 120 -3.29 -11.40 -3.54
C THR A 120 -4.75 -11.83 -3.44
N ASN A 121 -5.43 -11.23 -2.49
CA ASN A 121 -6.87 -11.43 -2.37
C ASN A 121 -7.53 -10.54 -3.40
N GLN A 122 -8.29 -11.13 -4.30
CA GLN A 122 -8.91 -10.36 -5.33
C GLN A 122 -10.21 -9.78 -4.83
N PRO A 123 -10.46 -8.55 -5.11
CA PRO A 123 -11.74 -8.01 -4.74
C PRO A 123 -12.76 -8.74 -5.53
N PRO A 124 -13.81 -9.03 -4.96
CA PRO A 124 -14.83 -9.73 -5.69
C PRO A 124 -15.47 -8.84 -6.65
N THR A 125 -14.93 -8.28 -7.47
CA THR A 125 -15.54 -7.43 -8.24
C THR A 125 -15.87 -7.92 -9.35
N GLN A 126 -16.21 -7.61 -9.89
CA GLN A 126 -16.48 -7.85 -11.00
C GLN A 126 -16.12 -8.83 -11.55
N GLY A 127 -16.35 -9.15 -12.02
CA GLY A 127 -15.93 -9.96 -12.76
C GLY A 127 -15.75 -11.19 -12.45
N GLN A 128 -15.44 -11.39 -11.86
CA GLN A 128 -15.05 -12.48 -11.66
C GLN A 128 -15.95 -13.20 -11.23
N ARG A 129 -16.49 -12.97 -10.99
CA ARG A 129 -17.25 -13.60 -10.63
C ARG A 129 -17.83 -14.36 -11.32
N GLY A 130 -18.06 -14.35 -11.79
CA GLY A 130 -18.62 -14.94 -12.38
C GLY A 130 -18.19 -15.85 -13.00
N GLU A 131 -17.73 -15.95 -13.08
CA GLU A 131 -17.33 -16.67 -13.61
C GLU A 131 -17.33 -17.60 -13.30
N ARG A 132 -17.53 -17.72 -12.85
CA ARG A 132 -17.59 -18.50 -12.48
C ARG A 132 -18.18 -19.13 -12.59
N GLY A 133 -18.62 -18.98 -12.79
CA GLY A 133 -19.16 -19.47 -12.83
C GLY A 133 -19.55 -20.10 -13.22
N ARG A 134 -19.55 -20.14 -13.55
CA ARG A 134 -19.83 -20.64 -13.87
C ARG A 134 -19.93 -21.20 -13.86
#